data_0963af46cbd4488a533a3a72e0a758ad
#
_entry.id   0963af46cbd4488a533a3a72e0a758ad
#
_cell.length_a   1.000
_cell.length_b   1.000
_cell.length_c   1.000
_cell.angle_alpha   90.00
_cell.angle_beta   90.00
_cell.angle_gamma   90.00
#
_symmetry.space_group_name_H-M   'P 1'
#
loop_
_entity.id
_entity.type
_entity.pdbx_description
1 polymer ?
#
loop_
_entity_poly.entity_id
_entity_poly.type
_entity_poly.pdbx_seq_one_letter_code
_entity_poly.pdbx_strand_id
1 'polypeptide(L)'
;MIKHPKNLASRSGPLKLSKAKCAPALPGTEREHIRLAVAGLKKLAGEAPVGWFSGRPSVNTRRLLVEHGGFLYDRDYLGDELPFWMRIGARHHLVIPYSLETNDNRFDSNSGFSTADQFAQYMMDCFDVLYEEGAERPKVMSVALHDRLIARPGRVAGLIKLIEHARRHESVWFCTGRDIAEHWYREHPPADHEPNDMKNTRDRGECNGR
;
A
#
# COMPACT_ATOMS: atom_id res chain seq x y z
N MET A 1 -3.59 -16.95 -21.04
CA MET A 1 -4.33 -17.84 -20.09
C MET A 1 -3.39 -18.10 -18.92
N ILE A 2 -3.39 -17.23 -17.90
CA ILE A 2 -2.56 -17.40 -16.70
C ILE A 2 -3.40 -18.17 -15.70
N LYS A 3 -2.95 -19.39 -15.36
CA LYS A 3 -3.62 -20.26 -14.39
C LYS A 3 -3.60 -19.58 -13.01
N HIS A 4 -4.78 -19.38 -12.42
CA HIS A 4 -4.96 -18.96 -11.04
C HIS A 4 -4.26 -19.95 -10.08
N PRO A 5 -3.41 -19.49 -9.17
CA PRO A 5 -3.10 -20.26 -7.99
C PRO A 5 -4.33 -20.20 -7.05
N LYS A 6 -4.90 -21.36 -6.76
CA LYS A 6 -5.87 -21.54 -5.68
C LYS A 6 -5.16 -21.23 -4.36
N ASN A 7 -5.78 -20.42 -3.51
CA ASN A 7 -5.33 -19.94 -2.19
C ASN A 7 -4.35 -18.75 -2.23
N LEU A 8 -4.90 -17.57 -2.49
CA LEU A 8 -4.36 -16.32 -1.97
C LEU A 8 -5.36 -15.75 -0.95
N ALA A 9 -5.22 -16.21 0.29
CA ALA A 9 -5.63 -15.38 1.40
C ALA A 9 -4.84 -14.08 1.26
N SER A 10 -5.54 -12.96 1.12
CA SER A 10 -4.96 -11.62 1.02
C SER A 10 -4.22 -11.29 2.32
N ARG A 11 -2.94 -11.62 2.37
CA ARG A 11 -2.06 -11.41 3.52
C ARG A 11 -1.24 -10.15 3.38
N SER A 12 -1.83 -9.02 3.12
CA SER A 12 -1.09 -7.75 3.31
C SER A 12 -1.97 -6.53 3.05
N GLY A 13 -3.01 -6.37 3.85
CA GLY A 13 -3.51 -5.03 4.11
C GLY A 13 -2.62 -4.36 5.14
N PRO A 14 -2.29 -3.06 5.04
CA PRO A 14 -1.60 -2.37 6.11
C PRO A 14 -2.47 -2.42 7.36
N LEU A 15 -1.92 -2.99 8.45
CA LEU A 15 -2.60 -2.98 9.73
C LEU A 15 -2.72 -1.53 10.18
N LYS A 16 -3.94 -0.99 10.25
CA LYS A 16 -4.17 0.32 10.84
C LYS A 16 -3.90 0.21 12.34
N LEU A 17 -2.78 0.77 12.77
CA LEU A 17 -2.60 1.08 14.19
C LEU A 17 -3.70 2.04 14.62
N SER A 18 -4.40 1.70 15.71
CA SER A 18 -5.53 2.46 16.24
C SER A 18 -5.23 3.95 16.37
N LYS A 19 -6.24 4.77 16.13
CA LYS A 19 -6.21 6.24 16.26
C LYS A 19 -5.77 6.69 17.66
N ALA A 20 -4.49 6.64 17.97
CA ALA A 20 -3.93 7.46 19.01
C ALA A 20 -3.92 8.90 18.49
N LYS A 21 -4.52 9.84 19.23
CA LYS A 21 -4.45 11.28 18.94
C LYS A 21 -2.98 11.66 18.83
N CYS A 22 -2.49 11.87 17.62
CA CYS A 22 -1.09 12.22 17.38
C CYS A 22 -0.85 13.66 17.80
N ALA A 23 -0.34 13.85 19.01
CA ALA A 23 0.72 14.82 19.19
C ALA A 23 1.94 14.38 18.31
N PRO A 24 2.77 15.32 17.79
CA PRO A 24 3.96 14.92 17.04
C PRO A 24 4.77 13.95 17.91
N ALA A 25 4.81 12.69 17.52
CA ALA A 25 5.49 11.68 18.32
C ALA A 25 6.98 12.03 18.35
N LEU A 26 7.57 12.07 19.56
CA LEU A 26 9.01 12.19 19.69
C LEU A 26 9.65 11.02 18.90
N PRO A 27 10.74 11.27 18.14
CA PRO A 27 11.32 10.24 17.26
C PRO A 27 11.64 8.91 17.98
N GLY A 28 12.00 8.95 19.27
CA GLY A 28 12.23 7.75 20.09
C GLY A 28 10.97 6.92 20.31
N THR A 29 9.83 7.57 20.57
CA THR A 29 8.54 6.89 20.77
C THR A 29 8.04 6.28 19.45
N GLU A 30 8.15 7.00 18.34
CA GLU A 30 7.72 6.51 17.02
C GLU A 30 8.58 5.32 16.58
N ARG A 31 9.91 5.36 16.80
CA ARG A 31 10.81 4.24 16.55
C ARG A 31 10.37 2.98 17.30
N GLU A 32 10.04 3.12 18.57
CA GLU A 32 9.57 2.01 19.39
C GLU A 32 8.22 1.46 18.90
N HIS A 33 7.30 2.33 18.48
CA HIS A 33 6.04 1.90 17.89
C HIS A 33 6.24 1.10 16.59
N ILE A 34 7.15 1.54 15.72
CA ILE A 34 7.50 0.80 14.49
C ILE A 34 8.07 -0.57 14.87
N ARG A 35 9.03 -0.63 15.80
CA ARG A 35 9.63 -1.89 16.26
C ARG A 35 8.60 -2.87 16.82
N LEU A 36 7.69 -2.39 17.69
CA LEU A 36 6.65 -3.20 18.29
C LEU A 36 5.62 -3.68 17.26
N ALA A 37 5.26 -2.83 16.30
CA ALA A 37 4.35 -3.20 15.22
C ALA A 37 4.95 -4.31 14.34
N VAL A 38 6.22 -4.18 13.96
CA VAL A 38 6.92 -5.20 13.17
C VAL A 38 7.02 -6.51 13.93
N ALA A 39 7.42 -6.47 15.21
CA ALA A 39 7.52 -7.67 16.04
C ALA A 39 6.16 -8.37 16.22
N GLY A 40 5.09 -7.60 16.46
CA GLY A 40 3.73 -8.13 16.58
C GLY A 40 3.24 -8.77 15.29
N LEU A 41 3.44 -8.10 14.16
CA LEU A 41 3.03 -8.63 12.84
C LEU A 41 3.84 -9.89 12.48
N LYS A 42 5.15 -9.89 12.70
CA LYS A 42 5.98 -11.08 12.49
C LYS A 42 5.51 -12.26 13.33
N LYS A 43 5.15 -12.02 14.60
CA LYS A 43 4.61 -13.06 15.48
C LYS A 43 3.28 -13.64 14.98
N LEU A 44 2.39 -12.80 14.44
CA LEU A 44 1.05 -13.20 13.99
C LEU A 44 1.06 -13.82 12.59
N ALA A 45 1.83 -13.26 11.67
CA ALA A 45 1.84 -13.65 10.27
C ALA A 45 2.98 -14.60 9.89
N GLY A 46 3.95 -14.83 10.79
CA GLY A 46 5.13 -15.66 10.54
C GLY A 46 6.27 -14.92 9.81
N GLU A 47 5.98 -13.77 9.18
CA GLU A 47 6.97 -12.94 8.48
C GLU A 47 6.84 -11.46 8.84
N ALA A 48 7.93 -10.71 8.70
CA ALA A 48 7.91 -9.28 8.92
C ALA A 48 7.20 -8.55 7.76
N PRO A 49 6.49 -7.44 8.03
CA PRO A 49 5.88 -6.64 6.97
C PRO A 49 6.97 -5.98 6.12
N VAL A 50 6.79 -5.99 4.81
CA VAL A 50 7.69 -5.31 3.85
C VAL A 50 7.16 -3.96 3.40
N GLY A 51 5.93 -3.62 3.73
CA GLY A 51 5.30 -2.34 3.41
C GLY A 51 4.77 -1.65 4.66
N TRP A 52 4.73 -0.32 4.63
CA TRP A 52 4.23 0.50 5.71
C TRP A 52 3.15 1.48 5.25
N PHE A 53 2.14 1.68 6.09
CA PHE A 53 1.15 2.73 5.94
C PHE A 53 0.65 3.17 7.31
N SER A 54 0.94 4.41 7.69
CA SER A 54 0.46 4.99 8.95
C SER A 54 -0.88 5.73 8.78
N GLY A 55 -1.12 6.26 7.60
CA GLY A 55 -2.24 7.14 7.28
C GLY A 55 -2.12 8.54 7.89
N ARG A 56 -1.13 8.78 8.74
CA ARG A 56 -0.75 10.07 9.33
C ARG A 56 0.73 10.06 9.70
N PRO A 57 1.62 10.10 8.70
CA PRO A 57 3.05 10.08 8.97
C PRO A 57 3.48 11.35 9.69
N SER A 58 4.48 11.24 10.56
CA SER A 58 5.25 12.36 11.05
C SER A 58 6.34 12.72 10.05
N VAL A 59 7.00 13.85 10.25
CA VAL A 59 8.20 14.24 9.47
C VAL A 59 9.36 13.24 9.63
N ASN A 60 9.31 12.39 10.65
CA ASN A 60 10.35 11.40 10.95
C ASN A 60 10.02 10.00 10.41
N THR A 61 8.76 9.68 10.15
CA THR A 61 8.29 8.31 9.85
C THR A 61 9.15 7.65 8.79
N ARG A 62 9.29 8.26 7.62
CA ARG A 62 10.02 7.65 6.49
C ARG A 62 11.49 7.43 6.80
N ARG A 63 12.15 8.39 7.49
CA ARG A 63 13.52 8.21 7.96
C ARG A 63 13.64 7.03 8.94
N LEU A 64 12.71 6.91 9.87
CA LEU A 64 12.68 5.83 10.84
C LEU A 64 12.44 4.46 10.21
N LEU A 65 11.62 4.37 9.15
CA LEU A 65 11.43 3.15 8.37
C LEU A 65 12.72 2.72 7.68
N VAL A 66 13.43 3.67 7.06
CA VAL A 66 14.72 3.42 6.41
C VAL A 66 15.78 3.00 7.43
N GLU A 67 15.82 3.63 8.61
CA GLU A 67 16.72 3.26 9.71
C GLU A 67 16.41 1.88 10.30
N HIS A 68 15.13 1.55 10.46
CA HIS A 68 14.69 0.22 10.92
C HIS A 68 15.12 -0.87 9.94
N GLY A 69 14.99 -0.60 8.65
CA GLY A 69 15.27 -1.56 7.57
C GLY A 69 14.16 -2.61 7.39
N GLY A 70 14.28 -3.39 6.31
CA GLY A 70 13.34 -4.47 5.97
C GLY A 70 12.05 -4.01 5.28
N PHE A 71 11.78 -2.71 5.19
CA PHE A 71 10.69 -2.17 4.40
C PHE A 71 11.12 -1.95 2.96
N LEU A 72 10.37 -2.50 2.02
CA LEU A 72 10.53 -2.24 0.59
C LEU A 72 9.90 -0.91 0.19
N TYR A 73 8.79 -0.53 0.84
CA TYR A 73 8.05 0.68 0.47
C TYR A 73 7.23 1.24 1.64
N ASP A 74 6.82 2.50 1.52
CA ASP A 74 5.69 3.05 2.26
C ASP A 74 4.59 3.58 1.32
N ARG A 75 3.41 3.84 1.88
CA ARG A 75 2.26 4.36 1.14
C ARG A 75 1.75 5.70 1.69
N ASP A 76 2.54 6.36 2.50
CA ASP A 76 2.16 7.62 3.16
C ASP A 76 2.41 8.84 2.24
N TYR A 77 1.86 8.78 1.01
CA TYR A 77 1.89 9.87 0.02
C TYR A 77 0.62 9.87 -0.83
N LEU A 78 0.09 11.06 -1.16
CA LEU A 78 -1.23 11.24 -1.78
C LEU A 78 -1.18 11.95 -3.15
N GLY A 79 -0.01 12.27 -3.65
CA GLY A 79 0.14 13.23 -4.75
C GLY A 79 0.51 12.64 -6.11
N ASP A 80 0.40 11.32 -6.30
CA ASP A 80 0.77 10.67 -7.57
C ASP A 80 0.01 9.35 -7.76
N GLU A 81 -0.02 8.84 -9.00
CA GLU A 81 -0.54 7.51 -9.37
C GLU A 81 0.57 6.49 -9.68
N LEU A 82 1.84 6.88 -9.64
CA LEU A 82 2.97 5.97 -9.86
C LEU A 82 3.90 5.89 -8.67
N PRO A 83 4.52 4.73 -8.42
CA PRO A 83 5.60 4.62 -7.46
C PRO A 83 6.78 5.52 -7.86
N PHE A 84 7.47 6.03 -6.87
CA PHE A 84 8.68 6.84 -7.09
C PHE A 84 9.70 6.65 -5.97
N TRP A 85 10.95 6.96 -6.29
CA TRP A 85 12.04 6.90 -5.34
C TRP A 85 12.20 8.21 -4.58
N MET A 86 12.31 8.11 -3.27
CA MET A 86 12.65 9.23 -2.41
C MET A 86 14.02 9.00 -1.76
N ARG A 87 14.91 9.97 -1.88
CA ARG A 87 16.21 9.93 -1.22
C ARG A 87 16.09 10.26 0.26
N ILE A 88 16.51 9.37 1.13
CA ILE A 88 16.51 9.52 2.59
C ILE A 88 17.95 9.32 3.09
N GLY A 89 18.66 10.44 3.28
CA GLY A 89 20.10 10.39 3.53
C GLY A 89 20.85 9.80 2.33
N ALA A 90 21.60 8.74 2.57
CA ALA A 90 22.36 8.02 1.53
C ALA A 90 21.57 6.87 0.87
N ARG A 91 20.30 6.65 1.24
CA ARG A 91 19.50 5.54 0.74
C ARG A 91 18.32 6.03 -0.09
N HIS A 92 17.90 5.21 -1.04
CA HIS A 92 16.62 5.37 -1.73
C HIS A 92 15.55 4.54 -1.05
N HIS A 93 14.35 5.09 -0.93
CA HIS A 93 13.18 4.42 -0.39
C HIS A 93 12.03 4.55 -1.36
N LEU A 94 11.35 3.44 -1.65
CA LEU A 94 10.23 3.43 -2.58
C LEU A 94 8.97 3.94 -1.90
N VAL A 95 8.28 4.85 -2.56
CA VAL A 95 6.95 5.33 -2.17
C VAL A 95 5.95 4.83 -3.21
N ILE A 96 4.94 4.10 -2.76
CA ILE A 96 3.80 3.70 -3.58
C ILE A 96 2.62 4.57 -3.15
N PRO A 97 2.16 5.52 -3.98
CA PRO A 97 1.10 6.45 -3.59
C PRO A 97 -0.18 5.77 -3.14
N TYR A 98 -0.92 6.47 -2.30
CA TYR A 98 -2.23 6.10 -1.79
C TYR A 98 -3.25 7.16 -2.17
N SER A 99 -4.46 6.78 -2.53
CA SER A 99 -5.53 7.71 -2.85
C SER A 99 -6.56 7.82 -1.73
N LEU A 100 -6.95 9.05 -1.39
CA LEU A 100 -8.11 9.32 -0.53
C LEU A 100 -9.41 9.32 -1.33
N GLU A 101 -9.33 9.53 -2.62
CA GLU A 101 -10.47 9.64 -3.52
C GLU A 101 -11.15 8.29 -3.69
N THR A 102 -10.37 7.26 -4.02
CA THR A 102 -10.84 5.88 -4.20
C THR A 102 -10.90 5.13 -2.87
N ASN A 103 -11.76 5.60 -1.96
CA ASN A 103 -11.81 5.14 -0.58
C ASN A 103 -13.26 4.94 -0.10
N ASP A 104 -13.55 3.80 0.49
CA ASP A 104 -14.87 3.48 1.03
C ASP A 104 -15.25 4.29 2.29
N ASN A 105 -14.31 5.04 2.89
CA ASN A 105 -14.62 6.00 3.96
C ASN A 105 -15.63 7.07 3.51
N ARG A 106 -15.78 7.29 2.21
CA ARG A 106 -16.80 8.20 1.66
C ARG A 106 -18.23 7.74 1.93
N PHE A 107 -18.47 6.49 2.31
CA PHE A 107 -19.76 6.05 2.85
C PHE A 107 -20.12 6.71 4.19
N ASP A 108 -19.13 7.16 4.95
CA ASP A 108 -19.31 7.78 6.27
C ASP A 108 -19.27 9.33 6.18
N SER A 109 -19.20 9.93 4.99
CA SER A 109 -19.19 11.38 4.81
C SER A 109 -20.53 11.90 4.31
N ASN A 110 -20.92 13.10 4.71
CA ASN A 110 -22.20 13.72 4.33
C ASN A 110 -22.37 13.93 2.81
N SER A 111 -21.26 14.08 2.08
CA SER A 111 -21.21 14.25 0.62
C SER A 111 -20.60 13.04 -0.09
N GLY A 112 -20.63 11.87 0.54
CA GLY A 112 -20.04 10.66 0.00
C GLY A 112 -21.06 9.73 -0.65
N PHE A 113 -20.76 8.42 -0.59
CA PHE A 113 -21.61 7.41 -1.20
C PHE A 113 -22.78 7.02 -0.29
N SER A 114 -23.99 7.10 -0.80
CA SER A 114 -25.20 6.62 -0.10
C SER A 114 -25.58 5.20 -0.51
N THR A 115 -25.20 4.78 -1.73
CA THR A 115 -25.55 3.47 -2.28
C THR A 115 -24.32 2.74 -2.83
N ALA A 116 -24.42 1.42 -2.98
CA ALA A 116 -23.39 0.60 -3.63
C ALA A 116 -23.17 1.04 -5.08
N ASP A 117 -24.21 1.50 -5.77
CA ASP A 117 -24.09 1.92 -7.17
C ASP A 117 -23.34 3.24 -7.33
N GLN A 118 -23.52 4.18 -6.41
CA GLN A 118 -22.72 5.41 -6.41
C GLN A 118 -21.23 5.11 -6.18
N PHE A 119 -20.92 4.21 -5.25
CA PHE A 119 -19.54 3.74 -5.05
C PHE A 119 -19.01 3.06 -6.31
N ALA A 120 -19.75 2.09 -6.86
CA ALA A 120 -19.32 1.34 -8.03
C ALA A 120 -19.06 2.25 -9.22
N GLN A 121 -20.02 3.14 -9.53
CA GLN A 121 -19.90 4.06 -10.67
C GLN A 121 -18.69 4.96 -10.53
N TYR A 122 -18.52 5.59 -9.37
CA TYR A 122 -17.38 6.47 -9.12
C TYR A 122 -16.04 5.75 -9.27
N MET A 123 -15.94 4.52 -8.73
CA MET A 123 -14.72 3.73 -8.84
C MET A 123 -14.45 3.23 -10.26
N MET A 124 -15.50 2.90 -11.01
CA MET A 124 -15.37 2.53 -12.42
C MET A 124 -14.95 3.72 -13.27
N ASP A 125 -15.52 4.90 -13.06
CA ASP A 125 -15.12 6.12 -13.76
C ASP A 125 -13.65 6.46 -13.50
N CYS A 126 -13.19 6.35 -12.24
CA CYS A 126 -11.77 6.52 -11.90
C CYS A 126 -10.90 5.47 -12.60
N PHE A 127 -11.36 4.22 -12.63
CA PHE A 127 -10.65 3.14 -13.30
C PHE A 127 -10.54 3.40 -14.80
N ASP A 128 -11.62 3.77 -15.45
CA ASP A 128 -11.69 3.97 -16.91
C ASP A 128 -10.76 5.10 -17.35
N VAL A 129 -10.73 6.23 -16.62
CA VAL A 129 -9.80 7.33 -16.88
C VAL A 129 -8.34 6.87 -16.75
N LEU A 130 -8.00 6.19 -15.65
CA LEU A 130 -6.64 5.69 -15.45
C LEU A 130 -6.27 4.59 -16.46
N TYR A 131 -7.23 3.79 -16.90
CA TYR A 131 -7.01 2.77 -17.91
C TYR A 131 -6.72 3.39 -19.29
N GLU A 132 -7.47 4.42 -19.68
CA GLU A 132 -7.22 5.18 -20.94
C GLU A 132 -5.85 5.86 -20.91
N GLU A 133 -5.51 6.56 -19.81
CA GLU A 133 -4.18 7.16 -19.63
C GLU A 133 -3.07 6.11 -19.58
N GLY A 134 -3.40 4.90 -19.10
CA GLY A 134 -2.51 3.75 -19.03
C GLY A 134 -2.01 3.25 -20.39
N ALA A 135 -2.68 3.59 -21.48
CA ALA A 135 -2.23 3.28 -22.85
C ALA A 135 -0.92 3.99 -23.22
N GLU A 136 -0.68 5.18 -22.67
CA GLU A 136 0.56 5.93 -22.90
C GLU A 136 1.60 5.69 -21.80
N ARG A 137 1.15 5.65 -20.55
CA ARG A 137 2.01 5.45 -19.36
C ARG A 137 1.29 4.61 -18.34
N PRO A 138 1.93 3.58 -17.76
CA PRO A 138 1.30 2.73 -16.76
C PRO A 138 0.76 3.56 -15.59
N LYS A 139 -0.35 3.12 -15.01
CA LYS A 139 -1.00 3.76 -13.87
C LYS A 139 -1.25 2.76 -12.76
N VAL A 140 -1.30 3.23 -11.53
CA VAL A 140 -1.64 2.42 -10.35
C VAL A 140 -2.88 2.96 -9.70
N MET A 141 -3.96 2.21 -9.74
CA MET A 141 -5.16 2.51 -8.97
C MET A 141 -5.13 1.81 -7.62
N SER A 142 -5.28 2.57 -6.55
CA SER A 142 -5.39 2.04 -5.19
C SER A 142 -6.78 2.26 -4.65
N VAL A 143 -7.52 1.20 -4.35
CA VAL A 143 -8.84 1.29 -3.72
C VAL A 143 -8.71 0.95 -2.23
N ALA A 144 -8.98 1.92 -1.37
CA ALA A 144 -8.91 1.75 0.07
C ALA A 144 -10.23 1.20 0.61
N LEU A 145 -10.14 0.10 1.32
CA LEU A 145 -11.31 -0.60 1.85
C LEU A 145 -11.19 -0.78 3.36
N HIS A 146 -12.30 -0.60 4.06
CA HIS A 146 -12.43 -0.89 5.48
C HIS A 146 -13.46 -2.01 5.67
N ASP A 147 -13.07 -3.07 6.35
CA ASP A 147 -13.92 -4.22 6.65
C ASP A 147 -15.28 -3.82 7.24
N ARG A 148 -15.28 -2.88 8.19
CA ARG A 148 -16.51 -2.36 8.82
C ARG A 148 -17.44 -1.60 7.87
N LEU A 149 -16.92 -1.11 6.72
CA LEU A 149 -17.66 -0.32 5.74
C LEU A 149 -18.08 -1.16 4.55
N ILE A 150 -17.11 -1.61 3.76
CA ILE A 150 -17.39 -2.27 2.47
C ILE A 150 -17.94 -3.69 2.64
N ALA A 151 -17.62 -4.38 3.74
CA ALA A 151 -18.09 -5.76 3.96
C ALA A 151 -19.58 -5.88 4.34
N ARG A 152 -20.32 -4.77 4.36
CA ARG A 152 -21.77 -4.81 4.55
C ARG A 152 -22.46 -5.32 3.27
N PRO A 153 -23.48 -6.21 3.38
CA PRO A 153 -24.12 -6.81 2.20
C PRO A 153 -24.57 -5.80 1.14
N GLY A 154 -25.16 -4.67 1.57
CA GLY A 154 -25.59 -3.62 0.66
C GLY A 154 -24.47 -2.80 0.02
N ARG A 155 -23.23 -2.88 0.55
CA ARG A 155 -22.09 -2.13 0.03
C ARG A 155 -21.12 -3.01 -0.77
N VAL A 156 -20.94 -4.27 -0.37
CA VAL A 156 -20.04 -5.20 -1.07
C VAL A 156 -20.47 -5.44 -2.52
N ALA A 157 -21.74 -5.31 -2.84
CA ALA A 157 -22.26 -5.37 -4.21
C ALA A 157 -21.56 -4.34 -5.13
N GLY A 158 -21.26 -3.14 -4.61
CA GLY A 158 -20.51 -2.13 -5.36
C GLY A 158 -19.07 -2.53 -5.64
N LEU A 159 -18.39 -3.15 -4.67
CA LEU A 159 -17.04 -3.66 -4.85
C LEU A 159 -17.00 -4.80 -5.88
N ILE A 160 -18.00 -5.69 -5.85
CA ILE A 160 -18.11 -6.78 -6.84
C ILE A 160 -18.22 -6.18 -8.24
N LYS A 161 -19.09 -5.17 -8.46
CA LYS A 161 -19.26 -4.49 -9.75
C LYS A 161 -17.94 -3.89 -10.26
N LEU A 162 -17.18 -3.21 -9.39
CA LEU A 162 -15.89 -2.66 -9.75
C LEU A 162 -14.89 -3.76 -10.18
N ILE A 163 -14.79 -4.84 -9.39
CA ILE A 163 -13.87 -5.94 -9.70
C ILE A 163 -14.25 -6.62 -11.02
N GLU A 164 -15.55 -6.86 -11.24
CA GLU A 164 -16.04 -7.44 -12.48
C GLU A 164 -15.80 -6.53 -13.68
N HIS A 165 -15.97 -5.20 -13.50
CA HIS A 165 -15.66 -4.21 -14.52
C HIS A 165 -14.17 -4.25 -14.89
N ALA A 166 -13.29 -4.09 -13.93
CA ALA A 166 -11.85 -4.09 -14.18
C ALA A 166 -11.33 -5.41 -14.79
N ARG A 167 -11.95 -6.55 -14.46
CA ARG A 167 -11.58 -7.87 -15.02
C ARG A 167 -11.96 -8.06 -16.49
N ARG A 168 -12.79 -7.20 -17.06
CA ARG A 168 -13.15 -7.25 -18.49
C ARG A 168 -12.10 -6.57 -19.37
N HIS A 169 -11.19 -5.81 -18.76
CA HIS A 169 -10.16 -5.07 -19.47
C HIS A 169 -8.88 -5.89 -19.55
N GLU A 170 -8.26 -5.87 -20.72
CA GLU A 170 -6.95 -6.48 -20.92
C GLU A 170 -5.85 -5.65 -20.26
N SER A 171 -4.70 -6.24 -20.02
CA SER A 171 -3.52 -5.55 -19.45
C SER A 171 -3.73 -4.96 -18.04
N VAL A 172 -4.75 -5.41 -17.30
CA VAL A 172 -4.97 -5.05 -15.90
C VAL A 172 -4.32 -6.07 -14.98
N TRP A 173 -3.40 -5.59 -14.16
CA TRP A 173 -2.67 -6.41 -13.21
C TRP A 173 -3.21 -6.22 -11.79
N PHE A 174 -3.93 -7.21 -11.26
CA PHE A 174 -4.33 -7.25 -9.86
C PHE A 174 -3.16 -7.75 -9.01
N CYS A 175 -2.59 -6.89 -8.21
CA CYS A 175 -1.35 -7.16 -7.48
C CYS A 175 -1.37 -6.62 -6.06
N THR A 176 -0.43 -7.09 -5.25
CA THR A 176 -0.18 -6.57 -3.92
C THR A 176 0.82 -5.42 -3.97
N GLY A 177 0.92 -4.63 -2.87
CA GLY A 177 1.96 -3.60 -2.77
C GLY A 177 3.37 -4.19 -2.82
N ARG A 178 3.56 -5.45 -2.38
CA ARG A 178 4.83 -6.18 -2.51
C ARG A 178 5.15 -6.42 -3.99
N ASP A 179 4.19 -6.91 -4.77
CA ASP A 179 4.39 -7.19 -6.19
C ASP A 179 4.76 -5.93 -6.96
N ILE A 180 4.08 -4.80 -6.65
CA ILE A 180 4.42 -3.49 -7.22
C ILE A 180 5.85 -3.09 -6.84
N ALA A 181 6.21 -3.22 -5.56
CA ALA A 181 7.55 -2.86 -5.10
C ALA A 181 8.62 -3.71 -5.79
N GLU A 182 8.48 -5.03 -5.82
CA GLU A 182 9.42 -5.96 -6.45
C GLU A 182 9.55 -5.69 -7.97
N HIS A 183 8.43 -5.38 -8.64
CA HIS A 183 8.46 -4.96 -10.03
C HIS A 183 9.23 -3.64 -10.21
N TRP A 184 8.95 -2.64 -9.38
CA TRP A 184 9.58 -1.32 -9.47
C TRP A 184 11.08 -1.36 -9.20
N TYR A 185 11.52 -2.16 -8.23
CA TYR A 185 12.95 -2.38 -7.96
C TYR A 185 13.68 -3.00 -9.16
N ARG A 186 13.01 -3.87 -9.90
CA ARG A 186 13.61 -4.57 -11.05
C ARG A 186 13.63 -3.71 -12.30
N GLU A 187 12.51 -3.04 -12.63
CA GLU A 187 12.32 -2.35 -13.90
C GLU A 187 12.70 -0.85 -13.85
N HIS A 188 12.62 -0.25 -12.68
CA HIS A 188 12.82 1.18 -12.45
C HIS A 188 13.75 1.47 -11.26
N PRO A 189 14.95 0.88 -11.19
CA PRO A 189 15.86 1.13 -10.06
C PRO A 189 16.26 2.61 -10.03
N PRO A 190 16.60 3.18 -8.84
CA PRO A 190 17.13 4.53 -8.77
C PRO A 190 18.47 4.65 -9.52
N ALA A 191 18.78 5.84 -10.02
CA ALA A 191 19.94 6.07 -10.91
C ALA A 191 21.30 5.66 -10.30
N ASP A 192 21.41 5.69 -8.96
CA ASP A 192 22.62 5.37 -8.20
C ASP A 192 22.57 3.94 -7.62
N HIS A 193 21.69 3.07 -8.15
CA HIS A 193 21.47 1.74 -7.57
C HIS A 193 22.56 0.76 -7.99
N GLU A 194 23.37 0.33 -7.04
CA GLU A 194 24.24 -0.85 -7.23
C GLU A 194 23.38 -2.13 -7.11
N PRO A 195 23.48 -3.10 -8.04
CA PRO A 195 22.60 -4.30 -8.10
C PRO A 195 22.60 -5.19 -6.84
N ASN A 196 23.39 -4.87 -5.84
CA ASN A 196 23.62 -5.71 -4.64
C ASN A 196 22.69 -5.35 -3.45
N ASP A 197 21.90 -4.27 -3.52
CA ASP A 197 21.10 -3.81 -2.37
C ASP A 197 19.90 -4.70 -2.05
N MET A 198 19.38 -5.46 -3.02
CA MET A 198 18.25 -6.37 -2.78
C MET A 198 18.60 -7.61 -1.93
N LYS A 199 19.86 -8.06 -1.97
CA LYS A 199 20.29 -9.21 -1.16
C LYS A 199 20.39 -8.88 0.33
N ASN A 200 20.63 -7.60 0.65
CA ASN A 200 20.85 -7.14 2.03
C ASN A 200 19.55 -6.92 2.83
N THR A 201 18.38 -6.86 2.18
CA THR A 201 17.10 -6.74 2.88
C THR A 201 16.55 -8.08 3.37
N ARG A 202 16.96 -9.20 2.77
CA ARG A 202 16.53 -10.55 3.19
C ARG A 202 17.32 -11.06 4.40
N ASP A 203 18.61 -10.69 4.52
CA ASP A 203 19.52 -11.21 5.57
C ASP A 203 19.51 -10.41 6.89
N ARG A 204 18.94 -9.20 6.92
CA ARG A 204 18.92 -8.37 8.16
C ARG A 204 17.75 -8.66 9.11
N GLY A 205 16.97 -9.71 8.84
CA GLY A 205 15.93 -10.20 9.74
C GLY A 205 16.43 -10.98 10.95
N GLU A 206 17.71 -11.33 11.00
CA GLU A 206 18.33 -12.00 12.15
C GLU A 206 19.06 -10.98 13.03
N CYS A 207 18.32 -10.30 13.89
CA CYS A 207 18.94 -9.67 15.07
C CYS A 207 19.40 -10.80 16.00
N ASN A 208 20.72 -11.00 16.05
CA ASN A 208 21.37 -11.78 17.09
C ASN A 208 20.95 -11.28 18.47
N GLY A 209 20.07 -12.02 19.13
CA GLY A 209 19.82 -11.94 20.55
C GLY A 209 20.99 -12.61 21.29
N ARG A 210 21.74 -11.83 21.99
CA ARG A 210 22.44 -12.24 23.20
C ARG A 210 22.12 -11.25 24.29
#